data_0758595c9df7a2c4d61be1d217ac3ee4
#
_entry.id   0758595c9df7a2c4d61be1d217ac3ee4
#
_cell.length_a   1.000
_cell.length_b   1.000
_cell.length_c   1.000
_cell.angle_alpha   90.00
_cell.angle_beta   90.00
_cell.angle_gamma   90.00
#
_symmetry.space_group_name_H-M   'P 1'
#
loop_
_entity.id
_entity.type
_entity.pdbx_description
1 polymer ?
#
loop_
_entity_poly.entity_id
_entity_poly.type
_entity_poly.pdbx_seq_one_letter_code
_entity_poly.pdbx_strand_id
1 'polypeptide(L)'
;MTIITENFLAFLKETAPDLALTTLEIGARKMEGQTEPFHALISTLPNAKLVGFEPDEYACKELNQDSSDQFSYYPTALSNKQGTAPFYETVHPMCSSLYEPNAPFLERYNGMEVAELQTVTELSTTTLDQFMSENPGNPANFIKIDVQGAELDIFAGGLRVLEDVLFIVTEVEFVELYLGQPLFGDVSGFLQKQGFMFHKFLGLSGRALKPITLGGNPNTATQHMWADAIFIRDLNQFDNFTSEQLLITGALAFFYNSPDLTHLCLANYEKLNPESNLAEPFVKIITVS
;
A
#
# COMPACT_ATOMS: atom_id res chain seq x y z
N MET A 1 6.62 -8.90 -16.91
CA MET A 1 6.19 -7.49 -17.18
C MET A 1 5.54 -7.44 -18.55
N THR A 2 4.49 -6.64 -18.75
CA THR A 2 3.85 -6.53 -20.07
C THR A 2 4.60 -5.53 -20.95
N ILE A 3 4.46 -5.62 -22.29
CA ILE A 3 5.07 -4.66 -23.22
C ILE A 3 4.59 -3.22 -22.97
N ILE A 4 3.34 -3.05 -22.55
CA ILE A 4 2.77 -1.75 -22.18
C ILE A 4 3.50 -1.16 -20.96
N THR A 5 3.78 -2.00 -19.95
CA THR A 5 4.52 -1.58 -18.77
C THR A 5 5.95 -1.18 -19.11
N GLU A 6 6.64 -1.94 -19.97
CA GLU A 6 7.99 -1.63 -20.42
C GLU A 6 8.05 -0.30 -21.20
N ASN A 7 7.09 -0.08 -22.09
CA ASN A 7 6.97 1.17 -22.85
C ASN A 7 6.69 2.36 -21.92
N PHE A 8 5.85 2.18 -20.92
CA PHE A 8 5.56 3.25 -19.95
C PHE A 8 6.78 3.57 -19.07
N LEU A 9 7.54 2.57 -18.63
CA LEU A 9 8.78 2.80 -17.88
C LEU A 9 9.83 3.52 -18.73
N ALA A 10 9.96 3.17 -20.02
CA ALA A 10 10.82 3.88 -20.95
C ALA A 10 10.38 5.35 -21.14
N PHE A 11 9.07 5.57 -21.30
CA PHE A 11 8.49 6.90 -21.36
C PHE A 11 8.80 7.73 -20.11
N LEU A 12 8.65 7.17 -18.90
CA LEU A 12 9.00 7.90 -17.67
C LEU A 12 10.49 8.23 -17.57
N LYS A 13 11.38 7.31 -17.97
CA LYS A 13 12.83 7.56 -18.00
C LYS A 13 13.21 8.73 -18.92
N GLU A 14 12.52 8.86 -20.04
CA GLU A 14 12.78 9.91 -21.01
C GLU A 14 12.21 11.26 -20.56
N THR A 15 10.99 11.24 -20.01
CA THR A 15 10.23 12.48 -19.73
C THR A 15 10.41 13.01 -18.31
N ALA A 16 10.78 12.17 -17.36
CA ALA A 16 10.94 12.51 -15.95
C ALA A 16 12.13 11.77 -15.30
N PRO A 17 13.37 11.88 -15.87
CA PRO A 17 14.53 11.11 -15.39
C PRO A 17 14.92 11.42 -13.94
N ASP A 18 14.63 12.62 -13.46
CA ASP A 18 14.97 13.09 -12.12
C ASP A 18 13.82 12.95 -11.10
N LEU A 19 12.71 12.30 -11.49
CA LEU A 19 11.55 12.14 -10.63
C LEU A 19 11.93 11.42 -9.32
N ALA A 20 11.69 12.11 -8.19
CA ALA A 20 11.96 11.57 -6.87
C ALA A 20 10.67 11.01 -6.26
N LEU A 21 10.64 9.70 -6.06
CA LEU A 21 9.53 8.99 -5.43
C LEU A 21 10.00 8.33 -4.14
N THR A 22 9.43 8.71 -3.01
CA THR A 22 9.63 8.00 -1.74
C THR A 22 8.40 7.19 -1.38
N THR A 23 8.58 5.88 -1.31
CA THR A 23 7.54 4.91 -0.97
C THR A 23 7.75 4.39 0.44
N LEU A 24 6.68 4.30 1.22
CA LEU A 24 6.63 3.54 2.47
C LEU A 24 5.89 2.23 2.22
N GLU A 25 6.54 1.11 2.51
CA GLU A 25 5.96 -0.23 2.45
C GLU A 25 5.86 -0.79 3.87
N ILE A 26 4.64 -0.83 4.41
CA ILE A 26 4.38 -1.17 5.81
C ILE A 26 3.72 -2.54 5.86
N GLY A 27 4.33 -3.50 6.59
CA GLY A 27 4.03 -4.91 6.44
C GLY A 27 4.71 -5.50 5.22
N ALA A 28 6.02 -5.23 5.07
CA ALA A 28 6.80 -5.53 3.86
C ALA A 28 7.19 -7.02 3.73
N ARG A 29 6.58 -7.92 4.50
CA ARG A 29 6.91 -9.34 4.46
C ARG A 29 6.75 -9.91 3.06
N LYS A 30 7.83 -10.48 2.53
CA LYS A 30 7.88 -11.04 1.17
C LYS A 30 7.08 -12.33 1.08
N MET A 31 6.19 -12.43 0.11
CA MET A 31 5.59 -13.69 -0.31
C MET A 31 6.37 -14.27 -1.50
N GLU A 32 6.68 -15.56 -1.43
CA GLU A 32 7.44 -16.24 -2.49
C GLU A 32 6.74 -16.12 -3.85
N GLY A 33 7.45 -15.61 -4.85
CA GLY A 33 6.92 -15.43 -6.21
C GLY A 33 6.00 -14.22 -6.41
N GLN A 34 5.80 -13.37 -5.40
CA GLN A 34 5.04 -12.12 -5.52
C GLN A 34 5.97 -10.92 -5.41
N THR A 35 5.74 -9.93 -6.27
CA THR A 35 6.39 -8.62 -6.24
C THR A 35 5.33 -7.55 -6.38
N GLU A 36 5.45 -6.52 -5.57
CA GLU A 36 4.56 -5.38 -5.66
C GLU A 36 4.74 -4.64 -7.00
N PRO A 37 3.65 -4.21 -7.65
CA PRO A 37 3.73 -3.56 -8.96
C PRO A 37 4.67 -2.35 -8.98
N PHE A 38 4.74 -1.59 -7.89
CA PHE A 38 5.54 -0.37 -7.77
C PHE A 38 7.05 -0.63 -7.61
N HIS A 39 7.49 -1.85 -7.27
CA HIS A 39 8.93 -2.15 -7.19
C HIS A 39 9.62 -1.94 -8.54
N ALA A 40 8.93 -2.24 -9.65
CA ALA A 40 9.46 -1.97 -10.99
C ALA A 40 9.64 -0.46 -11.25
N LEU A 41 8.73 0.37 -10.73
CA LEU A 41 8.81 1.83 -10.84
C LEU A 41 10.02 2.35 -10.05
N ILE A 42 10.20 1.90 -8.80
CA ILE A 42 11.33 2.29 -7.95
C ILE A 42 12.66 1.90 -8.61
N SER A 43 12.79 0.65 -9.05
CA SER A 43 14.01 0.17 -9.71
C SER A 43 14.32 0.88 -11.03
N THR A 44 13.33 1.55 -11.62
CA THR A 44 13.46 2.26 -12.90
C THR A 44 13.92 3.71 -12.74
N LEU A 45 13.46 4.39 -11.68
CA LEU A 45 13.73 5.79 -11.42
C LEU A 45 14.94 5.92 -10.48
N PRO A 46 16.03 6.59 -10.88
CA PRO A 46 17.27 6.63 -10.09
C PRO A 46 17.09 7.35 -8.73
N ASN A 47 16.16 8.30 -8.63
CA ASN A 47 15.90 9.05 -7.41
C ASN A 47 14.72 8.48 -6.60
N ALA A 48 14.14 7.33 -7.01
CA ALA A 48 13.11 6.66 -6.24
C ALA A 48 13.72 5.84 -5.10
N LYS A 49 13.03 5.81 -3.96
CA LYS A 49 13.43 5.07 -2.76
C LYS A 49 12.23 4.38 -2.13
N LEU A 50 12.52 3.26 -1.47
CA LEU A 50 11.59 2.53 -0.63
C LEU A 50 12.13 2.46 0.78
N VAL A 51 11.29 2.80 1.75
CA VAL A 51 11.47 2.57 3.17
C VAL A 51 10.43 1.55 3.61
N GLY A 52 10.87 0.33 3.92
CA GLY A 52 10.00 -0.77 4.29
C GLY A 52 10.04 -1.06 5.80
N PHE A 53 8.93 -1.57 6.33
CA PHE A 53 8.78 -1.93 7.74
C PHE A 53 8.30 -3.38 7.85
N GLU A 54 9.11 -4.23 8.49
CA GLU A 54 8.80 -5.62 8.81
C GLU A 54 9.29 -5.92 10.23
N PRO A 55 8.39 -6.10 11.20
CA PRO A 55 8.78 -6.29 12.60
C PRO A 55 9.62 -7.52 12.89
N ASP A 56 9.44 -8.59 12.11
CA ASP A 56 10.25 -9.80 12.21
C ASP A 56 11.68 -9.53 11.74
N GLU A 57 12.65 -9.56 12.68
CA GLU A 57 14.05 -9.26 12.41
C GLU A 57 14.68 -10.18 11.34
N TYR A 58 14.26 -11.45 11.31
CA TYR A 58 14.78 -12.40 10.33
C TYR A 58 14.24 -12.09 8.93
N ALA A 59 12.93 -11.91 8.80
CA ALA A 59 12.31 -11.53 7.53
C ALA A 59 12.83 -10.18 7.02
N CYS A 60 12.98 -9.20 7.91
CA CYS A 60 13.57 -7.89 7.57
C CYS A 60 15.00 -8.01 7.07
N LYS A 61 15.82 -8.88 7.68
CA LYS A 61 17.19 -9.15 7.25
C LYS A 61 17.23 -9.80 5.86
N GLU A 62 16.35 -10.73 5.57
CA GLU A 62 16.24 -11.36 4.23
C GLU A 62 15.87 -10.32 3.17
N LEU A 63 14.91 -9.43 3.46
CA LEU A 63 14.54 -8.33 2.57
C LEU A 63 15.73 -7.46 2.21
N ASN A 64 16.57 -7.09 3.18
CA ASN A 64 17.75 -6.26 2.97
C ASN A 64 18.91 -6.99 2.25
N GLN A 65 19.00 -8.31 2.31
CA GLN A 65 20.04 -9.08 1.60
C GLN A 65 19.85 -9.06 0.07
N ASP A 66 18.61 -9.05 -0.38
CA ASP A 66 18.24 -9.13 -1.80
C ASP A 66 17.98 -7.74 -2.42
N SER A 67 18.11 -6.65 -1.64
CA SER A 67 17.72 -5.31 -2.05
C SER A 67 18.89 -4.50 -2.62
N SER A 68 18.57 -3.54 -3.48
CA SER A 68 19.51 -2.50 -3.96
C SER A 68 19.54 -1.33 -3.00
N ASP A 69 20.47 -0.38 -3.21
CA ASP A 69 20.59 0.85 -2.40
C ASP A 69 19.34 1.74 -2.39
N GLN A 70 18.37 1.45 -3.27
CA GLN A 70 17.08 2.16 -3.31
C GLN A 70 16.07 1.61 -2.31
N PHE A 71 16.30 0.42 -1.75
CA PHE A 71 15.41 -0.25 -0.83
C PHE A 71 16.07 -0.36 0.55
N SER A 72 15.36 0.06 1.58
CA SER A 72 15.83 -0.03 2.97
C SER A 72 14.70 -0.54 3.85
N TYR A 73 14.90 -1.67 4.52
CA TYR A 73 13.89 -2.29 5.40
C TYR A 73 14.33 -2.21 6.85
N TYR A 74 13.39 -1.91 7.73
CA TYR A 74 13.62 -1.71 9.16
C TYR A 74 12.80 -2.70 10.00
N PRO A 75 13.41 -3.35 11.03
CA PRO A 75 12.71 -4.28 11.91
C PRO A 75 11.91 -3.49 12.96
N THR A 76 10.89 -2.77 12.50
CA THR A 76 10.15 -1.80 13.30
C THR A 76 8.66 -2.04 13.19
N ALA A 77 7.99 -2.20 14.34
CA ALA A 77 6.55 -2.20 14.42
C ALA A 77 6.03 -0.75 14.55
N LEU A 78 5.10 -0.39 13.68
CA LEU A 78 4.45 0.92 13.69
C LEU A 78 3.09 0.84 14.39
N SER A 79 2.67 1.91 15.05
CA SER A 79 1.38 2.04 15.71
C SER A 79 1.02 3.53 15.92
N ASN A 80 -0.10 3.81 16.61
CA ASN A 80 -0.53 5.18 16.92
C ASN A 80 0.28 5.85 18.05
N LYS A 81 1.14 5.09 18.76
CA LYS A 81 1.96 5.59 19.88
C LYS A 81 3.26 4.82 20.01
N GLN A 82 4.25 5.47 20.60
CA GLN A 82 5.48 4.82 21.05
C GLN A 82 5.21 4.02 22.31
N GLY A 83 5.76 2.81 22.41
CA GLY A 83 5.64 1.95 23.59
C GLY A 83 5.80 0.49 23.29
N THR A 84 5.05 -0.35 23.98
CA THR A 84 4.98 -1.80 23.78
C THR A 84 3.54 -2.18 23.50
N ALA A 85 3.32 -3.07 22.57
CA ALA A 85 2.01 -3.59 22.21
C ALA A 85 2.05 -5.13 22.13
N PRO A 86 0.95 -5.83 22.47
CA PRO A 86 0.86 -7.26 22.20
C PRO A 86 0.91 -7.51 20.70
N PHE A 87 1.56 -8.61 20.31
CA PHE A 87 1.60 -9.08 18.94
C PHE A 87 1.08 -10.51 18.92
N TYR A 88 0.03 -10.74 18.16
CA TYR A 88 -0.68 -11.99 18.07
C TYR A 88 -0.18 -12.75 16.84
N GLU A 89 0.72 -13.70 17.09
CA GLU A 89 1.28 -14.56 16.05
C GLU A 89 0.32 -15.69 15.72
N THR A 90 0.04 -15.87 14.43
CA THR A 90 -0.92 -16.85 13.92
C THR A 90 -0.21 -17.99 13.18
N VAL A 91 -0.97 -19.05 12.84
CA VAL A 91 -0.49 -20.21 12.07
C VAL A 91 0.25 -19.78 10.81
N HIS A 92 -0.33 -18.84 10.05
CA HIS A 92 0.35 -18.25 8.91
C HIS A 92 0.87 -16.86 9.30
N PRO A 93 2.19 -16.61 9.27
CA PRO A 93 2.77 -15.37 9.76
C PRO A 93 2.21 -14.09 9.12
N MET A 94 1.69 -14.19 7.88
CA MET A 94 1.05 -13.07 7.18
C MET A 94 -0.30 -12.66 7.79
N CYS A 95 -0.88 -13.46 8.68
CA CYS A 95 -2.11 -13.13 9.39
C CYS A 95 -1.84 -12.61 10.82
N SER A 96 -0.57 -12.47 11.21
CA SER A 96 -0.19 -11.95 12.53
C SER A 96 -0.45 -10.45 12.61
N SER A 97 -0.90 -9.97 13.78
CA SER A 97 -1.42 -8.62 13.96
C SER A 97 -1.13 -8.05 15.34
N LEU A 98 -1.27 -6.74 15.50
CA LEU A 98 -1.38 -6.07 16.80
C LEU A 98 -2.80 -6.23 17.42
N TYR A 99 -3.74 -6.78 16.67
CA TYR A 99 -5.10 -7.09 17.10
C TYR A 99 -5.28 -8.60 17.26
N GLU A 100 -6.05 -9.01 18.28
CA GLU A 100 -6.34 -10.43 18.56
C GLU A 100 -7.26 -11.01 17.47
N PRO A 101 -6.93 -12.17 16.86
CA PRO A 101 -7.83 -12.83 15.91
C PRO A 101 -9.21 -13.13 16.51
N ASN A 102 -10.27 -12.84 15.77
CA ASN A 102 -11.64 -13.11 16.19
C ASN A 102 -11.99 -14.58 15.95
N ALA A 103 -11.44 -15.49 16.77
CA ALA A 103 -11.58 -16.93 16.60
C ALA A 103 -13.04 -17.40 16.43
N PRO A 104 -14.04 -16.95 17.24
CA PRO A 104 -15.43 -17.38 17.06
C PRO A 104 -16.05 -16.98 15.72
N PHE A 105 -15.55 -15.92 15.08
CA PHE A 105 -15.97 -15.51 13.76
C PHE A 105 -15.25 -16.32 12.67
N LEU A 106 -13.93 -16.42 12.76
CA LEU A 106 -13.05 -17.09 11.78
C LEU A 106 -13.35 -18.58 11.63
N GLU A 107 -13.64 -19.28 12.73
CA GLU A 107 -14.00 -20.71 12.75
C GLU A 107 -15.18 -21.08 11.86
N ARG A 108 -16.05 -20.12 11.52
CA ARG A 108 -17.23 -20.33 10.65
C ARG A 108 -16.86 -20.44 9.17
N TYR A 109 -15.65 -20.04 8.77
CA TYR A 109 -15.27 -19.94 7.37
C TYR A 109 -14.21 -20.96 6.98
N ASN A 110 -14.27 -21.41 5.72
CA ASN A 110 -13.27 -22.32 5.17
C ASN A 110 -11.93 -21.58 4.98
N GLY A 111 -10.81 -22.25 5.30
CA GLY A 111 -9.47 -21.75 5.05
C GLY A 111 -9.04 -20.62 6.00
N MET A 112 -9.80 -20.32 7.05
CA MET A 112 -9.42 -19.31 8.04
C MET A 112 -8.61 -19.90 9.21
N GLU A 113 -8.30 -21.18 9.17
CA GLU A 113 -7.38 -21.87 10.10
C GLU A 113 -5.97 -21.25 10.05
N VAL A 114 -5.62 -20.60 8.96
CA VAL A 114 -4.36 -19.84 8.80
C VAL A 114 -4.22 -18.68 9.78
N ALA A 115 -5.34 -18.12 10.24
CA ALA A 115 -5.39 -17.00 11.18
C ALA A 115 -5.63 -17.46 12.65
N GLU A 116 -5.56 -18.75 12.93
CA GLU A 116 -5.64 -19.25 14.31
C GLU A 116 -4.44 -18.74 15.13
N LEU A 117 -4.72 -18.23 16.33
CA LEU A 117 -3.71 -17.72 17.26
C LEU A 117 -2.78 -18.86 17.72
N GLN A 118 -1.49 -18.65 17.62
CA GLN A 118 -0.45 -19.57 18.12
C GLN A 118 0.19 -19.09 19.40
N THR A 119 0.65 -17.84 19.41
CA THR A 119 1.32 -17.27 20.59
C THR A 119 1.08 -15.75 20.64
N VAL A 120 1.29 -15.20 21.82
CA VAL A 120 1.26 -13.75 22.02
C VAL A 120 2.63 -13.33 22.54
N THR A 121 3.25 -12.41 21.83
CA THR A 121 4.52 -11.78 22.21
C THR A 121 4.33 -10.28 22.41
N GLU A 122 5.36 -9.57 22.76
CA GLU A 122 5.33 -8.11 22.89
C GLU A 122 6.31 -7.49 21.86
N LEU A 123 5.83 -6.50 21.13
CA LEU A 123 6.66 -5.70 20.22
C LEU A 123 6.83 -4.27 20.74
N SER A 124 8.04 -3.75 20.62
CA SER A 124 8.28 -2.32 20.77
C SER A 124 7.71 -1.61 19.55
N THR A 125 6.88 -0.60 19.78
CA THR A 125 6.23 0.19 18.72
C THR A 125 6.71 1.63 18.71
N THR A 126 6.70 2.24 17.54
CA THR A 126 6.87 3.69 17.36
C THR A 126 5.80 4.22 16.42
N THR A 127 5.68 5.54 16.31
CA THR A 127 4.78 6.14 15.33
C THR A 127 5.51 6.40 14.01
N LEU A 128 4.77 6.43 12.92
CA LEU A 128 5.33 6.75 11.60
C LEU A 128 5.97 8.15 11.61
N ASP A 129 5.32 9.12 12.22
CA ASP A 129 5.85 10.48 12.37
C ASP A 129 7.17 10.53 13.15
N GLN A 130 7.28 9.74 14.23
CA GLN A 130 8.49 9.67 15.03
C GLN A 130 9.64 9.04 14.24
N PHE A 131 9.37 7.88 13.60
CA PHE A 131 10.37 7.18 12.81
C PHE A 131 10.93 8.07 11.69
N MET A 132 10.07 8.74 10.92
CA MET A 132 10.50 9.61 9.82
C MET A 132 11.24 10.85 10.32
N SER A 133 10.92 11.35 11.52
CA SER A 133 11.66 12.45 12.17
C SER A 133 13.08 12.05 12.61
N GLU A 134 13.25 10.80 13.04
CA GLU A 134 14.56 10.25 13.46
C GLU A 134 15.40 9.79 12.26
N ASN A 135 14.77 9.50 11.13
CA ASN A 135 15.40 9.07 9.88
C ASN A 135 15.08 10.06 8.75
N PRO A 136 15.61 11.28 8.79
CA PRO A 136 15.26 12.32 7.84
C PRO A 136 15.66 11.94 6.41
N GLY A 137 14.74 12.19 5.47
CA GLY A 137 14.89 11.92 4.05
C GLY A 137 13.94 12.79 3.23
N ASN A 138 13.71 12.40 1.97
CA ASN A 138 12.68 13.04 1.17
C ASN A 138 11.29 12.71 1.76
N PRO A 139 10.31 13.63 1.62
CA PRO A 139 8.93 13.35 2.01
C PRO A 139 8.38 12.10 1.33
N ALA A 140 7.57 11.34 2.07
CA ALA A 140 6.91 10.16 1.51
C ALA A 140 5.75 10.58 0.61
N ASN A 141 5.71 10.04 -0.61
CA ASN A 141 4.67 10.35 -1.59
C ASN A 141 3.65 9.22 -1.75
N PHE A 142 4.04 8.00 -1.40
CA PHE A 142 3.22 6.80 -1.55
C PHE A 142 3.35 5.89 -0.33
N ILE A 143 2.22 5.34 0.12
CA ILE A 143 2.14 4.32 1.17
C ILE A 143 1.46 3.07 0.61
N LYS A 144 2.12 1.90 0.69
CA LYS A 144 1.48 0.58 0.68
C LYS A 144 1.51 0.05 2.11
N ILE A 145 0.34 -0.32 2.64
CA ILE A 145 0.20 -0.82 4.00
C ILE A 145 -0.71 -2.03 4.05
N ASP A 146 -0.26 -3.07 4.75
CA ASP A 146 -0.96 -4.32 5.00
C ASP A 146 -0.43 -4.91 6.30
N VAL A 147 -1.11 -4.63 7.39
CA VAL A 147 -0.70 -4.99 8.76
C VAL A 147 -1.82 -5.67 9.53
N GLN A 148 -2.78 -6.19 8.78
CA GLN A 148 -3.82 -7.07 9.28
C GLN A 148 -4.69 -6.42 10.38
N GLY A 149 -5.26 -5.23 10.03
CA GLY A 149 -6.24 -4.52 10.86
C GLY A 149 -5.69 -3.37 11.70
N ALA A 150 -4.37 -3.13 11.71
CA ALA A 150 -3.77 -2.02 12.45
C ALA A 150 -3.47 -0.77 11.59
N GLU A 151 -3.97 -0.72 10.37
CA GLU A 151 -3.71 0.34 9.37
C GLU A 151 -4.11 1.72 9.89
N LEU A 152 -5.31 1.83 10.48
CA LEU A 152 -5.80 3.11 11.03
C LEU A 152 -4.93 3.63 12.17
N ASP A 153 -4.42 2.76 13.03
CA ASP A 153 -3.52 3.16 14.11
C ASP A 153 -2.23 3.76 13.55
N ILE A 154 -1.68 3.17 12.50
CA ILE A 154 -0.47 3.64 11.85
C ILE A 154 -0.72 4.99 11.15
N PHE A 155 -1.84 5.14 10.46
CA PHE A 155 -2.24 6.43 9.88
C PHE A 155 -2.42 7.52 10.97
N ALA A 156 -3.02 7.18 12.10
CA ALA A 156 -3.16 8.09 13.23
C ALA A 156 -1.81 8.49 13.85
N GLY A 157 -0.83 7.61 13.80
CA GLY A 157 0.56 7.88 14.21
C GLY A 157 1.41 8.57 13.14
N GLY A 158 0.88 8.85 11.95
CA GLY A 158 1.58 9.40 10.79
C GLY A 158 0.97 10.67 10.20
N LEU A 159 0.31 11.51 11.00
CA LEU A 159 -0.44 12.67 10.50
C LEU A 159 0.43 13.65 9.71
N ARG A 160 1.68 13.89 10.16
CA ARG A 160 2.62 14.78 9.44
C ARG A 160 3.12 14.14 8.15
N VAL A 161 3.40 12.84 8.18
CA VAL A 161 3.81 12.09 6.98
C VAL A 161 2.69 12.11 5.94
N LEU A 162 1.43 11.96 6.38
CA LEU A 162 0.28 12.00 5.47
C LEU A 162 0.11 13.34 4.75
N GLU A 163 0.68 14.46 5.22
CA GLU A 163 0.58 15.76 4.54
C GLU A 163 1.21 15.73 3.13
N ASP A 164 2.30 14.96 2.96
CA ASP A 164 3.05 14.86 1.70
C ASP A 164 2.62 13.67 0.83
N VAL A 165 1.90 12.70 1.40
CA VAL A 165 1.45 11.49 0.69
C VAL A 165 0.39 11.83 -0.35
N LEU A 166 0.55 11.31 -1.57
CA LEU A 166 -0.33 11.55 -2.72
C LEU A 166 -1.23 10.35 -3.02
N PHE A 167 -0.76 9.15 -2.69
CA PHE A 167 -1.38 7.89 -3.09
C PHE A 167 -1.21 6.87 -1.95
N ILE A 168 -2.26 6.13 -1.62
CA ILE A 168 -2.26 5.10 -0.58
C ILE A 168 -2.88 3.83 -1.16
N VAL A 169 -2.23 2.70 -0.95
CA VAL A 169 -2.80 1.36 -1.10
C VAL A 169 -2.82 0.73 0.27
N THR A 170 -3.99 0.37 0.77
CA THR A 170 -4.16 -0.19 2.11
C THR A 170 -5.10 -1.39 2.08
N GLU A 171 -4.76 -2.46 2.81
CA GLU A 171 -5.75 -3.47 3.11
C GLU A 171 -6.85 -2.86 3.97
N VAL A 172 -8.07 -3.25 3.75
CA VAL A 172 -9.26 -2.85 4.52
C VAL A 172 -10.20 -4.03 4.68
N GLU A 173 -10.80 -4.16 5.85
CA GLU A 173 -11.75 -5.22 6.14
C GLU A 173 -13.19 -4.69 6.16
N PHE A 174 -14.11 -5.55 5.75
CA PHE A 174 -15.54 -5.30 5.76
C PHE A 174 -16.24 -5.95 6.96
N VAL A 175 -15.54 -6.82 7.65
CA VAL A 175 -15.99 -7.58 8.81
C VAL A 175 -14.86 -7.68 9.83
N GLU A 176 -15.20 -7.89 11.09
CA GLU A 176 -14.24 -7.94 12.19
C GLU A 176 -13.49 -9.29 12.20
N LEU A 177 -12.36 -9.36 11.47
CA LEU A 177 -11.45 -10.51 11.46
C LEU A 177 -10.61 -10.57 12.72
N TYR A 178 -10.29 -9.42 13.29
CA TYR A 178 -9.58 -9.23 14.54
C TYR A 178 -10.44 -8.41 15.50
N LEU A 179 -10.43 -8.72 16.79
CA LEU A 179 -11.29 -8.11 17.77
C LEU A 179 -11.04 -6.61 17.92
N GLY A 180 -12.07 -5.81 17.65
CA GLY A 180 -12.02 -4.34 17.79
C GLY A 180 -11.24 -3.61 16.70
N GLN A 181 -10.85 -4.30 15.61
CA GLN A 181 -10.17 -3.65 14.49
C GLN A 181 -11.06 -2.60 13.80
N PRO A 182 -10.46 -1.54 13.27
CA PRO A 182 -11.16 -0.62 12.37
C PRO A 182 -11.59 -1.33 11.07
N LEU A 183 -12.74 -0.95 10.53
CA LEU A 183 -13.23 -1.44 9.25
C LEU A 183 -13.06 -0.38 8.14
N PHE A 184 -13.35 -0.76 6.89
CA PHE A 184 -13.29 0.14 5.73
C PHE A 184 -13.95 1.50 5.97
N GLY A 185 -15.11 1.52 6.65
CA GLY A 185 -15.80 2.76 6.96
C GLY A 185 -15.00 3.71 7.85
N ASP A 186 -14.28 3.16 8.82
CA ASP A 186 -13.44 3.92 9.76
C ASP A 186 -12.19 4.45 9.06
N VAL A 187 -11.49 3.58 8.33
CA VAL A 187 -10.29 3.94 7.54
C VAL A 187 -10.63 5.00 6.50
N SER A 188 -11.70 4.79 5.72
CA SER A 188 -12.14 5.72 4.68
C SER A 188 -12.55 7.07 5.27
N GLY A 189 -13.30 7.07 6.38
CA GLY A 189 -13.71 8.30 7.07
C GLY A 189 -12.54 9.07 7.68
N PHE A 190 -11.51 8.36 8.15
CA PHE A 190 -10.28 8.98 8.64
C PHE A 190 -9.49 9.62 7.49
N LEU A 191 -9.19 8.85 6.44
CA LEU A 191 -8.41 9.34 5.30
C LEU A 191 -9.10 10.49 4.56
N GLN A 192 -10.44 10.49 4.49
CA GLN A 192 -11.20 11.61 3.94
C GLN A 192 -10.94 12.92 4.71
N LYS A 193 -10.84 12.86 6.04
CA LYS A 193 -10.52 14.04 6.87
C LYS A 193 -9.09 14.53 6.67
N GLN A 194 -8.18 13.65 6.17
CA GLN A 194 -6.81 13.99 5.81
C GLN A 194 -6.67 14.44 4.34
N GLY A 195 -7.78 14.65 3.62
CA GLY A 195 -7.81 15.17 2.25
C GLY A 195 -7.63 14.11 1.17
N PHE A 196 -7.86 12.83 1.50
CA PHE A 196 -7.90 11.74 0.53
C PHE A 196 -9.33 11.41 0.13
N MET A 197 -9.48 10.86 -1.08
CA MET A 197 -10.72 10.25 -1.53
C MET A 197 -10.49 8.78 -1.88
N PHE A 198 -11.49 7.95 -1.63
CA PHE A 198 -11.49 6.58 -2.11
C PHE A 198 -11.53 6.56 -3.64
N HIS A 199 -10.64 5.78 -4.26
CA HIS A 199 -10.56 5.65 -5.70
C HIS A 199 -11.18 4.34 -6.18
N LYS A 200 -10.68 3.20 -5.71
CA LYS A 200 -11.21 1.87 -6.06
C LYS A 200 -10.68 0.77 -5.13
N PHE A 201 -11.29 -0.41 -5.22
CA PHE A 201 -10.70 -1.65 -4.72
C PHE A 201 -9.87 -2.35 -5.81
N LEU A 202 -8.79 -3.06 -5.39
CA LEU A 202 -7.95 -3.90 -6.25
C LEU A 202 -8.39 -5.37 -6.30
N GLY A 203 -9.62 -5.63 -6.05
CA GLY A 203 -10.22 -6.94 -5.92
C GLY A 203 -11.00 -7.01 -4.61
N LEU A 204 -11.77 -8.07 -4.48
CA LEU A 204 -12.55 -8.36 -3.29
C LEU A 204 -12.26 -9.79 -2.89
N SER A 205 -11.80 -9.99 -1.68
CA SER A 205 -11.44 -11.28 -1.11
C SER A 205 -12.40 -11.69 -0.01
N GLY A 206 -12.44 -12.98 0.27
CA GLY A 206 -13.31 -13.51 1.31
C GLY A 206 -13.35 -15.03 1.30
N ARG A 207 -14.33 -15.58 2.00
CA ARG A 207 -14.47 -17.03 2.17
C ARG A 207 -15.94 -17.45 2.15
N ALA A 208 -16.16 -18.74 1.92
CA ALA A 208 -17.47 -19.37 2.08
C ALA A 208 -17.64 -19.92 3.49
N LEU A 209 -18.84 -19.83 4.01
CA LEU A 209 -19.21 -20.42 5.31
C LEU A 209 -19.13 -21.95 5.27
N LYS A 210 -18.56 -22.55 6.32
CA LYS A 210 -18.55 -24.01 6.51
C LYS A 210 -19.97 -24.55 6.62
N PRO A 211 -20.26 -25.79 6.17
CA PRO A 211 -19.31 -26.70 5.53
C PRO A 211 -19.23 -26.58 4.02
N ILE A 212 -19.77 -25.52 3.42
CA ILE A 212 -19.92 -25.39 1.96
C ILE A 212 -18.60 -24.92 1.36
N THR A 213 -18.07 -25.69 0.38
CA THR A 213 -16.99 -25.28 -0.50
C THR A 213 -17.50 -25.23 -1.95
N LEU A 214 -17.32 -24.12 -2.62
CA LEU A 214 -17.75 -23.97 -4.01
C LEU A 214 -16.67 -24.47 -4.95
N GLY A 215 -16.99 -25.48 -5.75
CA GLY A 215 -16.04 -26.12 -6.66
C GLY A 215 -14.82 -26.77 -5.97
N GLY A 216 -14.95 -27.12 -4.68
CA GLY A 216 -13.85 -27.69 -3.88
C GLY A 216 -12.76 -26.68 -3.53
N ASN A 217 -12.96 -25.39 -3.81
CA ASN A 217 -12.00 -24.34 -3.50
C ASN A 217 -12.40 -23.59 -2.21
N PRO A 218 -11.63 -23.69 -1.11
CA PRO A 218 -11.91 -22.99 0.14
C PRO A 218 -11.82 -21.47 0.03
N ASN A 219 -11.10 -20.98 -0.98
CA ASN A 219 -10.90 -19.55 -1.20
C ASN A 219 -12.02 -18.89 -2.04
N THR A 220 -13.04 -19.66 -2.46
CA THR A 220 -14.16 -19.06 -3.18
C THR A 220 -15.01 -18.25 -2.21
N ALA A 221 -15.08 -16.95 -2.42
CA ALA A 221 -15.84 -16.06 -1.55
C ALA A 221 -17.33 -16.07 -1.86
N THR A 222 -18.16 -16.24 -0.83
CA THR A 222 -19.59 -15.89 -0.86
C THR A 222 -19.87 -14.65 -0.03
N GLN A 223 -18.97 -14.31 0.88
CA GLN A 223 -18.94 -13.06 1.62
C GLN A 223 -17.58 -12.39 1.39
N HIS A 224 -17.59 -11.12 0.98
CA HIS A 224 -16.38 -10.33 0.93
C HIS A 224 -15.99 -9.91 2.35
N MET A 225 -14.75 -10.13 2.71
CA MET A 225 -14.23 -9.92 4.05
C MET A 225 -13.16 -8.84 4.09
N TRP A 226 -12.33 -8.75 3.03
CA TRP A 226 -11.27 -7.74 2.89
C TRP A 226 -10.99 -7.40 1.42
N ALA A 227 -10.28 -6.33 1.21
CA ALA A 227 -9.75 -5.90 -0.09
C ALA A 227 -8.55 -4.96 0.10
N ASP A 228 -7.66 -4.88 -0.88
CA ASP A 228 -6.83 -3.70 -1.03
C ASP A 228 -7.67 -2.53 -1.59
N ALA A 229 -7.60 -1.39 -0.92
CA ALA A 229 -8.28 -0.15 -1.30
C ALA A 229 -7.25 0.90 -1.71
N ILE A 230 -7.55 1.63 -2.77
CA ILE A 230 -6.76 2.79 -3.19
C ILE A 230 -7.44 4.07 -2.74
N PHE A 231 -6.65 4.93 -2.09
CA PHE A 231 -7.01 6.31 -1.80
C PHE A 231 -6.00 7.24 -2.48
N ILE A 232 -6.51 8.32 -3.07
CA ILE A 232 -5.72 9.36 -3.72
C ILE A 232 -6.07 10.71 -3.11
N ARG A 233 -5.23 11.73 -3.30
CA ARG A 233 -5.64 13.09 -2.97
C ARG A 233 -6.91 13.46 -3.70
N ASP A 234 -7.76 14.24 -3.05
CA ASP A 234 -9.01 14.70 -3.64
C ASP A 234 -8.75 15.40 -4.98
N LEU A 235 -9.43 14.95 -6.04
CA LEU A 235 -9.30 15.51 -7.39
C LEU A 235 -9.58 17.02 -7.43
N ASN A 236 -10.40 17.55 -6.53
CA ASN A 236 -10.64 18.98 -6.39
C ASN A 236 -9.39 19.77 -5.97
N GLN A 237 -8.34 19.09 -5.50
CA GLN A 237 -7.06 19.71 -5.13
C GLN A 237 -6.01 19.64 -6.24
N PHE A 238 -6.26 18.96 -7.34
CA PHE A 238 -5.28 18.77 -8.42
C PHE A 238 -4.81 20.08 -9.07
N ASP A 239 -5.62 21.12 -9.04
CA ASP A 239 -5.21 22.46 -9.51
C ASP A 239 -4.08 23.08 -8.64
N ASN A 240 -3.88 22.55 -7.42
CA ASN A 240 -2.82 22.98 -6.50
C ASN A 240 -1.58 22.10 -6.57
N PHE A 241 -1.59 21.01 -7.35
CA PHE A 241 -0.47 20.09 -7.43
C PHE A 241 0.70 20.72 -8.19
N THR A 242 1.91 20.42 -7.72
CA THR A 242 3.13 20.69 -8.46
C THR A 242 3.25 19.74 -9.65
N SER A 243 4.10 20.10 -10.62
CA SER A 243 4.44 19.23 -11.75
C SER A 243 4.92 17.84 -11.29
N GLU A 244 5.75 17.79 -10.24
CA GLU A 244 6.27 16.54 -9.67
C GLU A 244 5.16 15.68 -9.06
N GLN A 245 4.26 16.28 -8.26
CA GLN A 245 3.13 15.56 -7.66
C GLN A 245 2.20 14.96 -8.71
N LEU A 246 1.96 15.66 -9.81
CA LEU A 246 1.18 15.14 -10.95
C LEU A 246 1.87 13.95 -11.61
N LEU A 247 3.18 14.01 -11.84
CA LEU A 247 3.94 12.90 -12.44
C LEU A 247 3.97 11.68 -11.51
N ILE A 248 4.18 11.86 -10.22
CA ILE A 248 4.16 10.77 -9.23
C ILE A 248 2.79 10.10 -9.20
N THR A 249 1.72 10.91 -9.05
CA THR A 249 0.34 10.39 -9.02
C THR A 249 -0.01 9.65 -10.31
N GLY A 250 0.36 10.20 -11.47
CA GLY A 250 0.14 9.58 -12.77
C GLY A 250 0.91 8.27 -12.94
N ALA A 251 2.16 8.21 -12.49
CA ALA A 251 2.97 7.01 -12.56
C ALA A 251 2.37 5.89 -11.69
N LEU A 252 2.00 6.19 -10.43
CA LEU A 252 1.36 5.22 -9.54
C LEU A 252 -0.01 4.77 -10.09
N ALA A 253 -0.82 5.69 -10.59
CA ALA A 253 -2.12 5.38 -11.19
C ALA A 253 -2.00 4.36 -12.34
N PHE A 254 -0.97 4.47 -13.18
CA PHE A 254 -0.70 3.51 -14.23
C PHE A 254 -0.45 2.10 -13.69
N PHE A 255 0.45 1.97 -12.70
CA PHE A 255 0.80 0.67 -12.10
C PHE A 255 -0.38 0.01 -11.39
N TYR A 256 -1.34 0.81 -10.94
CA TYR A 256 -2.58 0.34 -10.33
C TYR A 256 -3.78 0.34 -11.29
N ASN A 257 -3.55 0.21 -12.61
CA ASN A 257 -4.58 0.06 -13.64
C ASN A 257 -5.65 1.18 -13.62
N SER A 258 -5.20 2.44 -13.54
CA SER A 258 -6.02 3.65 -13.66
C SER A 258 -5.46 4.59 -14.74
N PRO A 259 -5.43 4.16 -16.03
CA PRO A 259 -4.82 4.93 -17.10
C PRO A 259 -5.54 6.26 -17.39
N ASP A 260 -6.82 6.36 -17.08
CA ASP A 260 -7.59 7.59 -17.12
C ASP A 260 -7.10 8.63 -16.11
N LEU A 261 -6.78 8.21 -14.87
CA LEU A 261 -6.17 9.06 -13.87
C LEU A 261 -4.74 9.45 -14.28
N THR A 262 -3.96 8.52 -14.85
CA THR A 262 -2.65 8.85 -15.43
C THR A 262 -2.77 9.93 -16.49
N HIS A 263 -3.70 9.77 -17.43
CA HIS A 263 -3.92 10.77 -18.48
C HIS A 263 -4.34 12.13 -17.91
N LEU A 264 -5.22 12.15 -16.90
CA LEU A 264 -5.62 13.38 -16.21
C LEU A 264 -4.42 14.10 -15.59
N CYS A 265 -3.54 13.35 -14.92
CA CYS A 265 -2.32 13.91 -14.33
C CYS A 265 -1.40 14.51 -15.40
N LEU A 266 -1.15 13.80 -16.49
CA LEU A 266 -0.31 14.28 -17.59
C LEU A 266 -0.89 15.52 -18.28
N ALA A 267 -2.20 15.54 -18.50
CA ALA A 267 -2.88 16.70 -19.07
C ALA A 267 -2.84 17.95 -18.16
N ASN A 268 -2.90 17.75 -16.83
CA ASN A 268 -2.70 18.86 -15.88
C ASN A 268 -1.22 19.28 -15.79
N TYR A 269 -0.28 18.33 -15.90
CA TYR A 269 1.14 18.65 -16.03
C TYR A 269 1.44 19.56 -17.22
N GLU A 270 0.86 19.26 -18.39
CA GLU A 270 1.01 20.10 -19.60
C GLU A 270 0.47 21.52 -19.43
N LYS A 271 -0.61 21.71 -18.64
CA LYS A 271 -1.10 23.08 -18.33
C LYS A 271 -0.07 23.89 -17.54
N LEU A 272 0.69 23.23 -16.64
CA LEU A 272 1.76 23.88 -15.88
C LEU A 272 3.05 24.03 -16.71
N ASN A 273 3.24 23.19 -17.74
CA ASN A 273 4.43 23.11 -18.58
C ASN A 273 4.03 23.12 -20.07
N PRO A 274 3.63 24.27 -20.64
CA PRO A 274 3.03 24.35 -21.98
C PRO A 274 3.90 23.85 -23.15
N GLU A 275 5.22 23.76 -22.94
CA GLU A 275 6.16 23.23 -23.95
C GLU A 275 6.24 21.69 -23.93
N SER A 276 5.61 21.03 -22.96
CA SER A 276 5.59 19.58 -22.86
C SER A 276 4.41 18.96 -23.64
N ASN A 277 4.59 17.72 -24.08
CA ASN A 277 3.55 16.91 -24.72
C ASN A 277 3.70 15.47 -24.20
N LEU A 278 2.99 15.11 -23.14
CA LEU A 278 3.07 13.81 -22.47
C LEU A 278 1.78 13.00 -22.60
N ALA A 279 0.61 13.66 -22.58
CA ALA A 279 -0.69 12.99 -22.57
C ALA A 279 -0.96 12.23 -23.88
N GLU A 280 -0.67 12.82 -25.04
CA GLU A 280 -0.86 12.16 -26.34
C GLU A 280 0.10 10.96 -26.55
N PRO A 281 1.41 11.03 -26.30
CA PRO A 281 2.30 9.87 -26.32
C PRO A 281 1.85 8.76 -25.36
N PHE A 282 1.40 9.09 -24.16
CA PHE A 282 0.89 8.12 -23.20
C PHE A 282 -0.33 7.36 -23.76
N VAL A 283 -1.29 8.04 -24.39
CA VAL A 283 -2.45 7.37 -25.03
C VAL A 283 -1.98 6.36 -26.08
N LYS A 284 -0.94 6.69 -26.85
CA LYS A 284 -0.37 5.73 -27.84
C LYS A 284 0.21 4.51 -27.16
N ILE A 285 0.90 4.66 -26.01
CA ILE A 285 1.46 3.53 -25.25
C ILE A 285 0.36 2.54 -24.82
N ILE A 286 -0.77 3.04 -24.28
CA ILE A 286 -1.82 2.18 -23.73
C ILE A 286 -2.75 1.62 -24.82
N THR A 287 -2.72 2.15 -26.05
CA THR A 287 -3.58 1.71 -27.18
C THR A 287 -2.86 0.79 -28.16
N VAL A 288 -1.55 0.55 -27.98
CA VAL A 288 -0.81 -0.45 -28.78
C VAL A 288 -1.27 -1.84 -28.36
N SER A 289 -2.06 -2.48 -29.20
CA SER A 289 -2.54 -3.88 -29.07
C SER A 289 -1.60 -4.84 -29.80
#